data_e8439df6020f03b07cc54c7c203f2823
#
_entry.id   e8439df6020f03b07cc54c7c203f2823
#
_cell.length_a   1.000
_cell.length_b   1.000
_cell.length_c   1.000
_cell.angle_alpha   90.00
_cell.angle_beta   90.00
_cell.angle_gamma   90.00
#
_symmetry.space_group_name_H-M   'P 1'
#
loop_
_entity.id
_entity.type
_entity.pdbx_description
1 polymer ?
#
loop_
_entity_poly.entity_id
_entity_poly.type
_entity_poly.pdbx_seq_one_letter_code
_entity_poly.pdbx_strand_id
1 'polypeptide(L)'
;MPEKQKNSRNEGMKQAEETRQILLENISEGGGVFAENRREGFHCIPIIGQIEGHYLLPEGQKATKYEQIIPLLVSLEEDESVDGVLIILNTMGGDVEAGLALAEMIASMTKPTVSLVLGGGHSIGVPLATAAKYSLIVPSATMTIHPVRISGMVVGVPQSFRYMSEMQKRIIGFICRHSKADPETVNELMMRPDQIATDCGSIIEGAEAVKYGIIDEVGGLDRALSMLRKMSSSNLQKNPKIKNKNNSYSKKSDKKA
;
A
#
# COMPACT_ATOMS: atom_id res chain seq x y z
N MET A 1 45.80 1.78 23.43
CA MET A 1 44.41 1.30 23.22
C MET A 1 43.50 2.21 22.39
N PRO A 2 43.95 3.17 21.55
CA PRO A 2 43.04 3.96 20.70
C PRO A 2 42.84 3.44 19.27
N GLU A 3 43.71 2.55 18.75
CA GLU A 3 43.61 2.09 17.35
C GLU A 3 42.50 1.08 17.06
N LYS A 4 42.17 0.19 18.00
CA LYS A 4 41.09 -0.80 17.84
C LYS A 4 39.71 -0.17 17.78
N GLN A 5 39.48 0.97 18.45
CA GLN A 5 38.19 1.68 18.39
C GLN A 5 38.01 2.49 17.09
N LYS A 6 39.11 2.99 16.49
CA LYS A 6 39.08 3.65 15.19
C LYS A 6 38.76 2.68 14.04
N ASN A 7 39.31 1.47 14.08
CA ASN A 7 39.05 0.44 13.07
C ASN A 7 37.59 -0.04 13.07
N SER A 8 37.02 -0.31 14.26
CA SER A 8 35.62 -0.78 14.33
C SER A 8 34.62 0.31 13.89
N ARG A 9 34.94 1.58 14.10
CA ARG A 9 34.12 2.71 13.65
C ARG A 9 34.21 2.91 12.12
N ASN A 10 35.39 2.71 11.54
CA ASN A 10 35.58 2.76 10.09
C ASN A 10 34.95 1.56 9.35
N GLU A 11 34.96 0.38 9.95
CA GLU A 11 34.28 -0.81 9.39
C GLU A 11 32.75 -0.64 9.44
N GLY A 12 32.21 -0.10 10.53
CA GLY A 12 30.78 0.22 10.64
C GLY A 12 30.33 1.29 9.63
N MET A 13 31.17 2.31 9.39
CA MET A 13 30.88 3.34 8.37
C MET A 13 30.94 2.79 6.95
N LYS A 14 31.91 1.91 6.63
CA LYS A 14 31.97 1.24 5.31
C LYS A 14 30.78 0.33 5.08
N GLN A 15 30.37 -0.43 6.09
CA GLN A 15 29.23 -1.34 6.00
C GLN A 15 27.91 -0.57 5.83
N ALA A 16 27.77 0.59 6.49
CA ALA A 16 26.63 1.48 6.31
C ALA A 16 26.61 2.12 4.90
N GLU A 17 27.77 2.50 4.35
CA GLU A 17 27.89 3.05 3.00
C GLU A 17 27.60 1.99 1.91
N GLU A 18 28.09 0.76 2.07
CA GLU A 18 27.78 -0.37 1.17
C GLU A 18 26.27 -0.72 1.22
N THR A 19 25.68 -0.77 2.42
CA THR A 19 24.25 -1.00 2.58
C THR A 19 23.41 0.12 1.94
N ARG A 20 23.87 1.37 2.07
CA ARG A 20 23.25 2.54 1.44
C ARG A 20 23.34 2.49 -0.09
N GLN A 21 24.45 2.01 -0.63
CA GLN A 21 24.66 1.90 -2.07
C GLN A 21 23.80 0.80 -2.69
N ILE A 22 23.69 -0.36 -2.02
CA ILE A 22 22.77 -1.45 -2.39
C ILE A 22 21.30 -0.99 -2.30
N LEU A 23 20.94 -0.20 -1.28
CA LEU A 23 19.63 0.41 -1.16
C LEU A 23 19.32 1.40 -2.29
N LEU A 24 20.29 2.24 -2.68
CA LEU A 24 20.16 3.20 -3.78
C LEU A 24 20.04 2.51 -5.15
N GLU A 25 20.77 1.40 -5.37
CA GLU A 25 20.65 0.57 -6.57
C GLU A 25 19.28 -0.13 -6.65
N ASN A 26 18.79 -0.68 -5.55
CA ASN A 26 17.44 -1.26 -5.47
C ASN A 26 16.33 -0.21 -5.62
N ILE A 27 16.57 1.06 -5.25
CA ILE A 27 15.66 2.19 -5.48
C ILE A 27 15.51 2.51 -6.96
N SER A 28 16.60 2.43 -7.75
CA SER A 28 16.56 2.69 -9.19
C SER A 28 15.77 1.65 -9.97
N GLU A 29 15.68 0.42 -9.46
CA GLU A 29 15.00 -0.70 -10.12
C GLU A 29 13.59 -0.98 -9.58
N GLY A 30 13.27 -0.63 -8.33
CA GLY A 30 12.03 -1.02 -7.64
C GLY A 30 11.14 0.09 -7.06
N GLY A 31 11.51 1.36 -7.17
CA GLY A 31 10.62 2.50 -6.83
C GLY A 31 10.32 2.72 -5.34
N GLY A 32 11.00 2.03 -4.42
CA GLY A 32 10.82 2.24 -2.97
C GLY A 32 11.89 3.17 -2.38
N VAL A 33 11.49 4.33 -1.86
CA VAL A 33 12.41 5.23 -1.13
C VAL A 33 12.28 4.97 0.36
N PHE A 34 13.38 4.51 0.98
CA PHE A 34 13.49 4.43 2.43
C PHE A 34 14.16 5.69 2.97
N ALA A 35 13.44 6.49 3.73
CA ALA A 35 14.04 7.65 4.41
C ALA A 35 14.72 7.20 5.71
N GLU A 36 16.05 7.29 5.77
CA GLU A 36 16.86 6.85 6.92
C GLU A 36 16.76 7.74 8.18
N ASN A 37 16.19 8.93 8.09
CA ASN A 37 16.07 9.85 9.24
C ASN A 37 14.71 9.71 9.91
N ARG A 38 14.54 8.67 10.73
CA ARG A 38 13.28 8.36 11.40
C ARG A 38 13.28 8.86 12.85
N ARG A 39 12.49 9.87 13.11
CA ARG A 39 12.03 10.16 14.47
C ARG A 39 10.89 9.22 14.91
N GLU A 40 10.22 8.62 13.93
CA GLU A 40 9.07 7.72 14.06
C GLU A 40 9.28 6.57 13.10
N GLY A 41 9.03 5.31 13.50
CA GLY A 41 9.24 4.10 12.71
C GLY A 41 8.21 3.89 11.60
N PHE A 42 7.86 4.92 10.81
CA PHE A 42 6.92 4.80 9.70
C PHE A 42 7.63 4.53 8.39
N HIS A 43 7.12 3.56 7.64
CA HIS A 43 7.58 3.21 6.30
C HIS A 43 6.58 3.63 5.25
N CYS A 44 7.07 4.04 4.08
CA CYS A 44 6.26 4.39 2.93
C CYS A 44 6.45 3.35 1.83
N ILE A 45 5.33 2.79 1.33
CA ILE A 45 5.30 1.91 0.17
C ILE A 45 4.56 2.63 -0.95
N PRO A 46 5.24 3.03 -2.03
CA PRO A 46 4.61 3.59 -3.21
C PRO A 46 4.07 2.46 -4.11
N ILE A 47 2.81 2.55 -4.49
CA ILE A 47 2.16 1.74 -5.52
C ILE A 47 1.83 2.67 -6.68
N ILE A 48 2.74 2.71 -7.66
CA ILE A 48 2.73 3.69 -8.75
C ILE A 48 2.79 2.98 -10.09
N GLY A 49 2.01 3.47 -11.05
CA GLY A 49 1.93 2.91 -12.40
C GLY A 49 1.00 1.70 -12.47
N GLN A 50 1.25 0.77 -13.37
CA GLN A 50 0.43 -0.41 -13.56
C GLN A 50 0.82 -1.50 -12.54
N ILE A 51 -0.17 -2.22 -12.02
CA ILE A 51 0.09 -3.42 -11.20
C ILE A 51 0.49 -4.56 -12.15
N GLU A 52 1.76 -4.95 -12.07
CA GLU A 52 2.31 -6.06 -12.85
C GLU A 52 2.00 -7.38 -12.14
N GLY A 53 1.49 -8.35 -12.88
CA GLY A 53 1.15 -9.68 -12.40
C GLY A 53 2.11 -10.75 -12.93
N HIS A 54 1.54 -11.87 -13.42
CA HIS A 54 2.34 -13.00 -13.93
C HIS A 54 3.00 -12.73 -15.28
N TYR A 55 2.58 -11.69 -16.01
CA TYR A 55 3.14 -11.32 -17.30
C TYR A 55 3.95 -10.04 -17.15
N LEU A 56 5.16 -10.06 -17.69
CA LEU A 56 6.04 -8.88 -17.71
C LEU A 56 5.44 -7.79 -18.60
N LEU A 57 5.44 -6.58 -18.11
CA LEU A 57 5.08 -5.41 -18.91
C LEU A 57 6.24 -5.00 -19.83
N PRO A 58 5.93 -4.29 -20.94
CA PRO A 58 6.96 -3.78 -21.83
C PRO A 58 7.99 -2.90 -21.11
N GLU A 59 9.24 -2.97 -21.55
CA GLU A 59 10.31 -2.13 -21.03
C GLU A 59 9.95 -0.63 -21.14
N GLY A 60 10.28 0.12 -20.08
CA GLY A 60 9.96 1.56 -19.98
C GLY A 60 8.56 1.89 -19.43
N GLN A 61 7.68 0.92 -19.24
CA GLN A 61 6.41 1.13 -18.59
C GLN A 61 6.58 1.14 -17.06
N LYS A 62 6.07 2.21 -16.41
CA LYS A 62 6.07 2.24 -14.93
C LYS A 62 5.10 1.21 -14.37
N ALA A 63 5.64 0.33 -13.54
CA ALA A 63 4.89 -0.75 -12.90
C ALA A 63 5.24 -0.88 -11.41
N THR A 64 4.28 -1.39 -10.65
CA THR A 64 4.50 -1.94 -9.32
C THR A 64 4.48 -3.46 -9.45
N LYS A 65 5.59 -4.11 -9.15
CA LYS A 65 5.78 -5.56 -9.22
C LYS A 65 5.37 -6.18 -7.88
N TYR A 66 4.29 -6.96 -7.89
CA TYR A 66 3.72 -7.51 -6.66
C TYR A 66 4.67 -8.45 -5.92
N GLU A 67 5.51 -9.20 -6.65
CA GLU A 67 6.53 -10.10 -6.07
C GLU A 67 7.65 -9.37 -5.32
N GLN A 68 7.82 -8.06 -5.55
CA GLN A 68 8.75 -7.22 -4.78
C GLN A 68 8.08 -6.63 -3.54
N ILE A 69 6.79 -6.30 -3.62
CA ILE A 69 6.05 -5.70 -2.51
C ILE A 69 5.70 -6.73 -1.44
N ILE A 70 5.37 -7.97 -1.81
CA ILE A 70 5.01 -9.02 -0.84
C ILE A 70 6.11 -9.27 0.20
N PRO A 71 7.38 -9.58 -0.17
CA PRO A 71 8.43 -9.77 0.82
C PRO A 71 8.74 -8.51 1.63
N LEU A 72 8.57 -7.32 1.04
CA LEU A 72 8.70 -6.07 1.76
C LEU A 72 7.63 -5.94 2.86
N LEU A 73 6.36 -6.24 2.57
CA LEU A 73 5.28 -6.23 3.56
C LEU A 73 5.55 -7.20 4.71
N VAL A 74 6.05 -8.41 4.40
CA VAL A 74 6.45 -9.39 5.42
C VAL A 74 7.58 -8.84 6.29
N SER A 75 8.62 -8.27 5.69
CA SER A 75 9.74 -7.67 6.43
C SER A 75 9.29 -6.54 7.34
N LEU A 76 8.38 -5.66 6.86
CA LEU A 76 7.85 -4.57 7.66
C LEU A 76 6.94 -5.06 8.81
N GLU A 77 6.19 -6.14 8.61
CA GLU A 77 5.37 -6.73 9.66
C GLU A 77 6.23 -7.31 10.79
N GLU A 78 7.33 -7.99 10.47
CA GLU A 78 8.23 -8.64 11.44
C GLU A 78 9.19 -7.65 12.14
N ASP A 79 9.50 -6.49 11.53
CA ASP A 79 10.45 -5.53 12.07
C ASP A 79 9.87 -4.77 13.27
N GLU A 80 10.35 -5.06 14.48
CA GLU A 80 9.91 -4.41 15.74
C GLU A 80 10.14 -2.88 15.73
N SER A 81 11.02 -2.33 14.87
CA SER A 81 11.29 -0.90 14.76
C SER A 81 10.25 -0.14 13.92
N VAL A 82 9.38 -0.88 13.22
CA VAL A 82 8.33 -0.30 12.36
C VAL A 82 7.06 -0.09 13.17
N ASP A 83 6.65 1.17 13.31
CA ASP A 83 5.45 1.58 14.05
C ASP A 83 4.20 1.67 13.16
N GLY A 84 4.37 1.73 11.84
CA GLY A 84 3.27 1.77 10.89
C GLY A 84 3.72 1.94 9.45
N VAL A 85 2.78 1.71 8.52
CA VAL A 85 3.05 1.72 7.08
C VAL A 85 2.09 2.69 6.37
N LEU A 86 2.67 3.62 5.61
CA LEU A 86 1.96 4.49 4.68
C LEU A 86 2.03 3.91 3.28
N ILE A 87 0.86 3.66 2.68
CA ILE A 87 0.75 3.15 1.31
C ILE A 87 0.29 4.31 0.42
N ILE A 88 1.16 4.75 -0.48
CA ILE A 88 0.87 5.82 -1.42
C ILE A 88 0.43 5.22 -2.75
N LEU A 89 -0.72 5.66 -3.25
CA LEU A 89 -1.35 5.15 -4.45
C LEU A 89 -1.40 6.21 -5.55
N ASN A 90 -0.84 5.88 -6.70
CA ASN A 90 -1.06 6.58 -7.97
C ASN A 90 -0.99 5.55 -9.10
N THR A 91 -2.04 4.74 -9.23
CA THR A 91 -2.09 3.59 -10.12
C THR A 91 -3.31 3.62 -11.05
N MET A 92 -3.10 3.18 -12.27
CA MET A 92 -4.17 2.92 -13.23
C MET A 92 -4.85 1.55 -13.03
N GLY A 93 -4.40 0.76 -12.06
CA GLY A 93 -4.78 -0.62 -11.88
C GLY A 93 -3.85 -1.58 -12.62
N GLY A 94 -4.33 -2.76 -12.98
CA GLY A 94 -3.53 -3.77 -13.68
C GLY A 94 -4.04 -5.19 -13.43
N ASP A 95 -3.12 -6.11 -13.14
CA ASP A 95 -3.44 -7.50 -12.87
C ASP A 95 -4.30 -7.64 -11.62
N VAL A 96 -5.46 -8.30 -11.76
CA VAL A 96 -6.46 -8.41 -10.70
C VAL A 96 -5.98 -9.34 -9.57
N GLU A 97 -5.38 -10.47 -9.90
CA GLU A 97 -4.91 -11.43 -8.88
C GLU A 97 -3.74 -10.86 -8.09
N ALA A 98 -2.79 -10.21 -8.75
CA ALA A 98 -1.67 -9.53 -8.10
C ALA A 98 -2.16 -8.39 -7.19
N GLY A 99 -3.10 -7.57 -7.67
CA GLY A 99 -3.67 -6.49 -6.89
C GLY A 99 -4.46 -6.97 -5.66
N LEU A 100 -5.27 -8.03 -5.81
CA LEU A 100 -5.97 -8.63 -4.67
C LEU A 100 -5.00 -9.27 -3.68
N ALA A 101 -3.93 -9.93 -4.16
CA ALA A 101 -2.92 -10.51 -3.27
C ALA A 101 -2.25 -9.44 -2.41
N LEU A 102 -1.86 -8.30 -2.99
CA LEU A 102 -1.32 -7.16 -2.25
C LEU A 102 -2.35 -6.57 -1.28
N ALA A 103 -3.61 -6.44 -1.71
CA ALA A 103 -4.68 -5.90 -0.87
C ALA A 103 -4.94 -6.79 0.36
N GLU A 104 -5.02 -8.10 0.20
CA GLU A 104 -5.18 -9.06 1.33
C GLU A 104 -3.94 -9.04 2.25
N MET A 105 -2.72 -8.91 1.72
CA MET A 105 -1.52 -8.74 2.53
C MET A 105 -1.58 -7.49 3.39
N ILE A 106 -1.92 -6.33 2.80
CA ILE A 106 -2.05 -5.06 3.51
C ILE A 106 -3.14 -5.14 4.58
N ALA A 107 -4.30 -5.70 4.24
CA ALA A 107 -5.44 -5.82 5.14
C ALA A 107 -5.14 -6.73 6.34
N SER A 108 -4.31 -7.75 6.15
CA SER A 108 -3.93 -8.71 7.19
C SER A 108 -2.81 -8.22 8.13
N MET A 109 -2.13 -7.12 7.82
CA MET A 109 -1.08 -6.57 8.69
C MET A 109 -1.63 -6.24 10.08
N THR A 110 -0.86 -6.55 11.13
CA THR A 110 -1.21 -6.18 12.51
C THR A 110 -0.83 -4.73 12.82
N LYS A 111 0.21 -4.24 12.17
CA LYS A 111 0.69 -2.86 12.30
C LYS A 111 -0.32 -1.84 11.78
N PRO A 112 -0.28 -0.58 12.28
CA PRO A 112 -1.02 0.53 11.71
C PRO A 112 -0.72 0.71 10.22
N THR A 113 -1.75 0.74 9.38
CA THR A 113 -1.64 1.02 7.94
C THR A 113 -2.55 2.17 7.56
N VAL A 114 -2.05 3.09 6.75
CA VAL A 114 -2.83 4.17 6.13
C VAL A 114 -2.57 4.16 4.65
N SER A 115 -3.62 4.18 3.84
CA SER A 115 -3.53 4.42 2.41
C SER A 115 -3.79 5.89 2.09
N LEU A 116 -3.07 6.41 1.07
CA LEU A 116 -3.24 7.76 0.57
C LEU A 116 -3.26 7.74 -0.96
N VAL A 117 -4.42 8.01 -1.54
CA VAL A 117 -4.59 8.16 -2.99
C VAL A 117 -4.21 9.59 -3.37
N LEU A 118 -3.11 9.75 -4.15
CA LEU A 118 -2.57 11.05 -4.56
C LEU A 118 -3.01 11.51 -5.95
N GLY A 119 -3.15 10.59 -6.90
CA GLY A 119 -3.55 10.89 -8.27
C GLY A 119 -4.67 9.99 -8.72
N GLY A 120 -4.35 8.74 -9.03
CA GLY A 120 -5.31 7.72 -9.42
C GLY A 120 -5.33 6.53 -8.47
N GLY A 121 -6.54 6.07 -8.11
CA GLY A 121 -6.79 4.80 -7.45
C GLY A 121 -7.72 3.95 -8.31
N HIS A 122 -7.29 3.65 -9.57
CA HIS A 122 -8.19 3.13 -10.58
C HIS A 122 -8.25 1.60 -10.58
N SER A 123 -9.43 1.03 -10.94
CA SER A 123 -9.62 -0.40 -11.17
C SER A 123 -9.22 -1.21 -9.92
N ILE A 124 -8.27 -2.14 -10.02
CA ILE A 124 -7.76 -2.91 -8.87
C ILE A 124 -7.02 -2.05 -7.84
N GLY A 125 -6.74 -0.78 -8.15
CA GLY A 125 -6.29 0.21 -7.18
C GLY A 125 -7.33 0.56 -6.13
N VAL A 126 -8.63 0.33 -6.39
CA VAL A 126 -9.72 0.57 -5.41
C VAL A 126 -9.61 -0.38 -4.22
N PRO A 127 -9.53 -1.71 -4.38
CA PRO A 127 -9.23 -2.64 -3.29
C PRO A 127 -7.94 -2.28 -2.53
N LEU A 128 -6.87 -1.91 -3.24
CA LEU A 128 -5.60 -1.51 -2.59
C LEU A 128 -5.78 -0.27 -1.71
N ALA A 129 -6.59 0.69 -2.15
CA ALA A 129 -6.89 1.89 -1.36
C ALA A 129 -7.70 1.57 -0.10
N THR A 130 -8.65 0.61 -0.18
CA THR A 130 -9.49 0.22 0.96
C THR A 130 -8.81 -0.78 1.91
N ALA A 131 -7.71 -1.39 1.51
CA ALA A 131 -7.04 -2.46 2.27
C ALA A 131 -6.40 -1.98 3.58
N ALA A 132 -5.99 -0.71 3.67
CA ALA A 132 -5.39 -0.16 4.88
C ALA A 132 -6.43 0.03 5.99
N LYS A 133 -5.97 0.06 7.25
CA LYS A 133 -6.85 0.31 8.41
C LYS A 133 -7.49 1.69 8.42
N TYR A 134 -6.94 2.63 7.66
CA TYR A 134 -7.53 3.93 7.40
C TYR A 134 -7.16 4.41 6.00
N SER A 135 -8.12 4.92 5.26
CA SER A 135 -7.95 5.31 3.87
C SER A 135 -8.18 6.80 3.66
N LEU A 136 -7.29 7.42 2.88
CA LEU A 136 -7.33 8.84 2.53
C LEU A 136 -7.24 9.03 1.03
N ILE A 137 -7.86 10.10 0.55
CA ILE A 137 -7.76 10.57 -0.83
C ILE A 137 -7.59 12.07 -0.85
N VAL A 138 -6.67 12.59 -1.69
CA VAL A 138 -6.55 14.05 -1.86
C VAL A 138 -7.71 14.60 -2.71
N PRO A 139 -8.08 15.89 -2.58
CA PRO A 139 -9.24 16.46 -3.29
C PRO A 139 -9.22 16.29 -4.81
N SER A 140 -8.04 16.37 -5.42
CA SER A 140 -7.84 16.28 -6.88
C SER A 140 -7.67 14.86 -7.42
N ALA A 141 -7.60 13.86 -6.54
CA ALA A 141 -7.45 12.47 -6.96
C ALA A 141 -8.80 11.87 -7.38
N THR A 142 -8.73 10.90 -8.28
CA THR A 142 -9.90 10.20 -8.80
C THR A 142 -9.77 8.69 -8.64
N MET A 143 -10.90 8.01 -8.58
CA MET A 143 -10.98 6.56 -8.58
C MET A 143 -11.89 6.12 -9.73
N THR A 144 -11.48 5.09 -10.47
CA THR A 144 -12.31 4.50 -11.52
C THR A 144 -12.75 3.12 -11.08
N ILE A 145 -14.06 2.92 -11.03
CA ILE A 145 -14.69 1.64 -10.67
C ILE A 145 -15.39 1.12 -11.91
N HIS A 146 -14.96 -0.03 -12.41
CA HIS A 146 -15.48 -0.63 -13.63
C HIS A 146 -15.47 -2.17 -13.54
N PRO A 147 -16.24 -2.88 -14.38
CA PRO A 147 -16.23 -4.35 -14.42
C PRO A 147 -14.87 -4.93 -14.78
N VAL A 148 -14.66 -6.19 -14.42
CA VAL A 148 -13.47 -6.94 -14.84
C VAL A 148 -13.43 -7.03 -16.35
N ARG A 149 -12.28 -6.73 -16.94
CA ARG A 149 -12.04 -6.79 -18.39
C ARG A 149 -11.12 -7.97 -18.71
N ILE A 150 -11.40 -8.63 -19.82
CA ILE A 150 -10.51 -9.62 -20.44
C ILE A 150 -10.18 -9.14 -21.84
N SER A 151 -8.89 -9.21 -22.20
CA SER A 151 -8.44 -9.01 -23.57
C SER A 151 -7.86 -10.32 -24.11
N GLY A 152 -8.14 -10.65 -25.37
CA GLY A 152 -7.62 -11.84 -26.03
C GLY A 152 -8.70 -12.80 -26.51
N MET A 153 -8.29 -14.02 -26.90
CA MET A 153 -9.22 -15.07 -27.38
C MET A 153 -9.99 -15.63 -26.16
N VAL A 154 -11.32 -15.60 -26.25
CA VAL A 154 -12.22 -16.21 -25.26
C VAL A 154 -12.66 -17.57 -25.76
N VAL A 155 -12.25 -18.64 -25.09
CA VAL A 155 -12.67 -20.01 -25.35
C VAL A 155 -13.61 -20.44 -24.22
N GLY A 156 -14.76 -21.03 -24.57
CA GLY A 156 -15.75 -21.48 -23.60
C GLY A 156 -16.50 -20.29 -22.95
N VAL A 157 -17.36 -19.63 -23.76
CA VAL A 157 -18.08 -18.41 -23.35
C VAL A 157 -18.79 -18.53 -21.98
N PRO A 158 -19.56 -19.60 -21.67
CA PRO A 158 -20.24 -19.71 -20.38
C PRO A 158 -19.26 -19.83 -19.18
N GLN A 159 -18.14 -20.52 -19.40
CA GLN A 159 -17.10 -20.69 -18.36
C GLN A 159 -16.38 -19.37 -18.10
N SER A 160 -16.00 -18.67 -19.16
CA SER A 160 -15.34 -17.36 -19.07
C SER A 160 -16.25 -16.33 -18.40
N PHE A 161 -17.54 -16.29 -18.73
CA PHE A 161 -18.51 -15.42 -18.09
C PHE A 161 -18.64 -15.72 -16.59
N ARG A 162 -18.73 -16.99 -16.20
CA ARG A 162 -18.76 -17.38 -14.78
C ARG A 162 -17.49 -16.94 -14.05
N TYR A 163 -16.33 -17.21 -14.64
CA TYR A 163 -15.05 -16.81 -14.07
C TYR A 163 -14.98 -15.30 -13.82
N MET A 164 -15.34 -14.47 -14.80
CA MET A 164 -15.37 -13.02 -14.65
C MET A 164 -16.38 -12.56 -13.59
N SER A 165 -17.56 -13.18 -13.54
CA SER A 165 -18.57 -12.87 -12.53
C SER A 165 -18.08 -13.19 -11.12
N GLU A 166 -17.40 -14.31 -10.91
CA GLU A 166 -16.84 -14.65 -9.61
C GLU A 166 -15.67 -13.73 -9.23
N MET A 167 -14.83 -13.36 -10.19
CA MET A 167 -13.76 -12.38 -9.97
C MET A 167 -14.33 -11.02 -9.54
N GLN A 168 -15.37 -10.55 -10.23
CA GLN A 168 -16.05 -9.30 -9.89
C GLN A 168 -16.67 -9.34 -8.48
N LYS A 169 -17.30 -10.45 -8.10
CA LYS A 169 -17.82 -10.66 -6.74
C LYS A 169 -16.72 -10.62 -5.69
N ARG A 170 -15.54 -11.21 -5.97
CA ARG A 170 -14.38 -11.15 -5.07
C ARG A 170 -13.92 -9.72 -4.84
N ILE A 171 -13.84 -8.90 -5.89
CA ILE A 171 -13.46 -7.49 -5.82
C ILE A 171 -14.48 -6.69 -5.00
N ILE A 172 -15.77 -6.80 -5.33
CA ILE A 172 -16.84 -6.11 -4.59
C ILE A 172 -16.83 -6.54 -3.13
N GLY A 173 -16.76 -7.85 -2.87
CA GLY A 173 -16.70 -8.38 -1.51
C GLY A 173 -15.51 -7.89 -0.72
N PHE A 174 -14.32 -7.74 -1.34
CA PHE A 174 -13.15 -7.17 -0.69
C PHE A 174 -13.39 -5.70 -0.31
N ILE A 175 -13.82 -4.87 -1.27
CA ILE A 175 -14.10 -3.44 -1.02
C ILE A 175 -15.07 -3.28 0.15
N CYS A 176 -16.19 -4.01 0.14
CA CYS A 176 -17.22 -3.89 1.17
C CYS A 176 -16.76 -4.39 2.55
N ARG A 177 -15.87 -5.39 2.62
CA ARG A 177 -15.30 -5.83 3.91
C ARG A 177 -14.33 -4.81 4.52
N HIS A 178 -13.71 -3.98 3.69
CA HIS A 178 -12.65 -3.06 4.11
C HIS A 178 -13.02 -1.58 3.95
N SER A 179 -14.30 -1.28 3.73
CA SER A 179 -14.83 0.08 3.63
C SER A 179 -16.24 0.15 4.23
N LYS A 180 -16.85 1.33 4.15
CA LYS A 180 -18.24 1.56 4.58
C LYS A 180 -19.24 1.42 3.43
N ALA A 181 -18.76 1.14 2.21
CA ALA A 181 -19.59 0.97 1.03
C ALA A 181 -20.34 -0.37 1.08
N ASP A 182 -21.60 -0.35 0.70
CA ASP A 182 -22.41 -1.56 0.55
C ASP A 182 -22.24 -2.16 -0.86
N PRO A 183 -22.53 -3.47 -1.04
CA PRO A 183 -22.37 -4.15 -2.32
C PRO A 183 -23.23 -3.58 -3.46
N GLU A 184 -24.40 -3.06 -3.16
CA GLU A 184 -25.31 -2.48 -4.13
C GLU A 184 -24.72 -1.19 -4.70
N THR A 185 -24.28 -0.28 -3.85
CA THR A 185 -23.58 0.96 -4.23
C THR A 185 -22.33 0.67 -5.09
N VAL A 186 -21.48 -0.27 -4.68
CA VAL A 186 -20.26 -0.61 -5.44
C VAL A 186 -20.62 -1.20 -6.80
N ASN A 187 -21.64 -2.08 -6.86
CA ASN A 187 -22.09 -2.66 -8.12
C ASN A 187 -22.74 -1.63 -9.06
N GLU A 188 -23.54 -0.69 -8.52
CA GLU A 188 -24.11 0.40 -9.31
C GLU A 188 -23.02 1.30 -9.90
N LEU A 189 -22.00 1.69 -9.11
CA LEU A 189 -20.87 2.46 -9.61
C LEU A 189 -20.11 1.70 -10.70
N MET A 190 -19.94 0.39 -10.52
CA MET A 190 -19.22 -0.47 -11.45
C MET A 190 -19.96 -0.66 -12.79
N MET A 191 -21.28 -0.70 -12.77
CA MET A 191 -22.11 -0.97 -13.93
C MET A 191 -22.74 0.28 -14.57
N ARG A 192 -22.43 1.48 -14.04
CA ARG A 192 -23.02 2.73 -14.53
C ARG A 192 -22.64 2.98 -16.00
N PRO A 193 -23.61 3.20 -16.88
CA PRO A 193 -23.33 3.57 -18.28
C PRO A 193 -22.88 5.04 -18.37
N ASP A 194 -22.28 5.41 -19.51
CA ASP A 194 -22.07 6.80 -19.99
C ASP A 194 -21.01 7.65 -19.26
N GLN A 195 -20.30 7.15 -18.27
CA GLN A 195 -19.20 7.89 -17.64
C GLN A 195 -17.80 7.53 -18.21
N ILE A 196 -17.67 6.36 -18.81
CA ILE A 196 -16.45 5.92 -19.48
C ILE A 196 -16.74 5.77 -20.96
N ALA A 197 -16.02 6.49 -21.81
CA ALA A 197 -16.35 6.72 -23.23
C ALA A 197 -16.58 5.45 -24.07
N THR A 198 -16.06 4.29 -23.68
CA THR A 198 -16.14 3.04 -24.44
C THR A 198 -16.59 1.84 -23.60
N ASP A 199 -17.01 2.06 -22.33
CA ASP A 199 -17.33 0.99 -21.39
C ASP A 199 -18.31 1.50 -20.31
N CYS A 200 -18.77 0.60 -19.43
CA CYS A 200 -19.47 0.98 -18.19
C CYS A 200 -18.49 1.15 -17.03
N GLY A 201 -18.92 1.89 -16.03
CA GLY A 201 -18.15 2.22 -14.82
C GLY A 201 -18.33 3.67 -14.40
N SER A 202 -17.71 4.03 -13.31
CA SER A 202 -17.75 5.38 -12.74
C SER A 202 -16.36 5.91 -12.51
N ILE A 203 -16.19 7.21 -12.76
CA ILE A 203 -15.04 7.99 -12.30
C ILE A 203 -15.56 8.87 -11.17
N ILE A 204 -15.04 8.69 -9.96
CA ILE A 204 -15.44 9.42 -8.77
C ILE A 204 -14.25 10.24 -8.25
N GLU A 205 -14.51 11.45 -7.81
CA GLU A 205 -13.54 12.34 -7.17
C GLU A 205 -13.42 12.05 -5.66
N GLY A 206 -12.43 12.64 -5.01
CA GLY A 206 -12.13 12.39 -3.61
C GLY A 206 -13.34 12.57 -2.67
N ALA A 207 -14.12 13.63 -2.84
CA ALA A 207 -15.33 13.86 -2.03
C ALA A 207 -16.42 12.80 -2.26
N GLU A 208 -16.58 12.34 -3.51
CA GLU A 208 -17.54 11.29 -3.84
C GLU A 208 -17.11 9.93 -3.31
N ALA A 209 -15.80 9.62 -3.35
CA ALA A 209 -15.26 8.38 -2.79
C ALA A 209 -15.58 8.26 -1.29
N VAL A 210 -15.51 9.36 -0.56
CA VAL A 210 -15.92 9.42 0.86
C VAL A 210 -17.44 9.34 1.00
N LYS A 211 -18.19 10.04 0.16
CA LYS A 211 -19.67 10.02 0.18
C LYS A 211 -20.24 8.61 -0.05
N TYR A 212 -19.64 7.85 -0.96
CA TYR A 212 -20.02 6.45 -1.21
C TYR A 212 -19.45 5.45 -0.18
N GLY A 213 -18.70 5.95 0.80
CA GLY A 213 -18.14 5.13 1.86
C GLY A 213 -16.96 4.25 1.45
N ILE A 214 -16.39 4.46 0.25
CA ILE A 214 -15.25 3.69 -0.26
C ILE A 214 -13.96 4.11 0.46
N ILE A 215 -13.76 5.42 0.66
CA ILE A 215 -12.62 6.01 1.37
C ILE A 215 -13.11 6.67 2.66
N ASP A 216 -12.29 6.64 3.71
CA ASP A 216 -12.68 7.17 5.02
C ASP A 216 -12.71 8.69 5.07
N GLU A 217 -11.73 9.38 4.46
CA GLU A 217 -11.60 10.83 4.59
C GLU A 217 -10.87 11.46 3.39
N VAL A 218 -11.25 12.70 3.05
CA VAL A 218 -10.46 13.54 2.15
C VAL A 218 -9.35 14.21 2.95
N GLY A 219 -8.09 13.95 2.59
CA GLY A 219 -6.94 14.50 3.31
C GLY A 219 -5.62 14.25 2.60
N GLY A 220 -4.58 14.98 3.01
CA GLY A 220 -3.24 14.90 2.46
C GLY A 220 -2.26 14.13 3.36
N LEU A 221 -0.96 14.30 3.06
CA LEU A 221 0.14 13.62 3.74
C LEU A 221 0.17 13.93 5.25
N ASP A 222 -0.07 15.17 5.64
CA ASP A 222 -0.11 15.61 7.03
C ASP A 222 -1.16 14.82 7.83
N ARG A 223 -2.34 14.66 7.23
CA ARG A 223 -3.44 13.89 7.83
C ARG A 223 -3.12 12.41 7.91
N ALA A 224 -2.50 11.84 6.88
CA ALA A 224 -2.07 10.44 6.84
C ALA A 224 -1.06 10.14 7.97
N LEU A 225 -0.03 10.96 8.12
CA LEU A 225 0.96 10.81 9.18
C LEU A 225 0.36 11.03 10.57
N SER A 226 -0.54 11.99 10.72
CA SER A 226 -1.27 12.21 11.99
C SER A 226 -2.08 10.98 12.38
N MET A 227 -2.74 10.32 11.42
CA MET A 227 -3.51 9.11 11.68
C MET A 227 -2.61 7.92 12.04
N LEU A 228 -1.48 7.74 11.35
CA LEU A 228 -0.49 6.72 11.72
C LEU A 228 0.00 6.90 13.17
N ARG A 229 0.37 8.13 13.57
CA ARG A 229 0.78 8.45 14.96
C ARG A 229 -0.30 8.09 15.97
N LYS A 230 -1.55 8.45 15.67
CA LYS A 230 -2.69 8.15 16.54
C LYS A 230 -2.87 6.65 16.72
N MET A 231 -2.82 5.87 15.64
CA MET A 231 -3.02 4.41 15.69
C MET A 231 -1.84 3.70 16.37
N SER A 232 -0.59 4.12 16.09
CA SER A 232 0.60 3.58 16.73
C SER A 232 0.58 3.81 18.25
N SER A 233 0.26 5.02 18.68
CA SER A 233 0.12 5.35 20.12
C SER A 233 -0.94 4.51 20.82
N SER A 234 -2.05 4.23 20.14
CA SER A 234 -3.14 3.40 20.68
C SER A 234 -2.75 1.92 20.79
N ASN A 235 -1.95 1.40 19.86
CA ASN A 235 -1.42 0.03 19.92
C ASN A 235 -0.41 -0.15 21.05
N LEU A 236 0.45 0.84 21.30
CA LEU A 236 1.39 0.84 22.44
C LEU A 236 0.68 0.83 23.79
N GLN A 237 -0.49 1.44 23.90
CA GLN A 237 -1.31 1.39 25.13
C GLN A 237 -1.96 0.03 25.35
N LYS A 238 -2.38 -0.65 24.29
CA LYS A 238 -3.01 -1.98 24.36
C LYS A 238 -2.00 -3.11 24.63
N ASN A 239 -0.72 -2.91 24.33
CA ASN A 239 0.32 -3.93 24.48
C ASN A 239 1.53 -3.42 25.27
N PRO A 240 1.42 -3.29 26.62
CA PRO A 240 2.45 -2.68 27.47
C PRO A 240 3.79 -3.46 27.49
N LYS A 241 3.84 -4.71 26.98
CA LYS A 241 5.08 -5.47 26.85
C LYS A 241 6.08 -4.83 25.89
N ILE A 242 5.60 -4.11 24.88
CA ILE A 242 6.44 -3.38 23.88
C ILE A 242 7.11 -2.17 24.56
N LYS A 243 6.44 -1.49 25.48
CA LYS A 243 6.96 -0.31 26.19
C LYS A 243 8.22 -0.60 27.03
N ASN A 244 8.35 -1.80 27.58
CA ASN A 244 9.49 -2.16 28.45
C ASN A 244 10.75 -2.54 27.66
N LYS A 245 10.65 -3.01 26.41
CA LYS A 245 11.80 -3.32 25.56
C LYS A 245 12.49 -2.03 25.06
N ASN A 246 11.75 -1.04 24.61
CA ASN A 246 12.30 0.21 24.09
C ASN A 246 13.00 1.05 25.19
N ASN A 247 12.53 0.99 26.45
CA ASN A 247 13.21 1.61 27.60
C ASN A 247 14.50 0.87 28.02
N SER A 248 14.68 -0.39 27.63
CA SER A 248 15.91 -1.13 27.96
C SER A 248 17.06 -0.83 26.98
N TYR A 249 16.75 -0.43 25.75
CA TYR A 249 17.76 -0.02 24.75
C TYR A 249 18.27 1.41 25.02
N SER A 250 17.40 2.36 25.40
CA SER A 250 17.82 3.72 25.72
C SER A 250 18.70 3.80 26.97
N LYS A 251 18.45 2.95 27.97
CA LYS A 251 19.28 2.90 29.20
C LYS A 251 20.63 2.21 29.04
N LYS A 252 20.87 1.48 27.96
CA LYS A 252 22.18 0.88 27.64
C LYS A 252 23.10 1.85 26.91
N SER A 253 22.57 2.88 26.20
CA SER A 253 23.39 3.91 25.56
C SER A 253 23.95 4.92 26.57
N ASP A 254 23.22 5.23 27.66
CA ASP A 254 23.63 6.24 28.65
C ASP A 254 24.60 5.72 29.74
N LYS A 255 24.89 4.40 29.75
CA LYS A 255 25.87 3.79 30.68
C LYS A 255 27.24 3.53 30.07
N LYS A 256 27.53 4.05 28.87
CA LYS A 256 28.83 3.97 28.18
C LYS A 256 29.34 5.34 27.71
N ALA A 257 29.02 6.40 28.45
CA ALA A 257 29.68 7.69 28.35
C ALA A 257 30.66 7.87 29.52
#